data_7e3d8a009c8a1fc426003cda742c3b0d
#
_entry.id   7e3d8a009c8a1fc426003cda742c3b0d
#
_cell.length_a   1.000
_cell.length_b   1.000
_cell.length_c   1.000
_cell.angle_alpha   90.00
_cell.angle_beta   90.00
_cell.angle_gamma   90.00
#
_symmetry.space_group_name_H-M   'P 1'
#
loop_
_entity.id
_entity.type
_entity.pdbx_description
1 polymer ?
#
loop_
_entity_poly.entity_id
_entity_poly.type
_entity_poly.pdbx_seq_one_letter_code
_entity_poly.pdbx_strand_id
1 'polypeptide(L)'
;MNAPLQSASTQLAALDGVLRSIGEVAVAVSGGIDSLTLAAAARRALAGRVSMFHAVSPAVPPEATERTRQVAAREGWRLTVLDAGEFGDRDYMRNPLDRCFYCKTNLYGAIRPHTTAQVVSGTNLDDLGEYRPGLVAAKAHGVRHPFVEARIDKQGVRAIARDIGLGELAELPASPCLSSRIETGIAIDPVMLECVHEIERLVEHDLKPKTVRCRVRAGGVVIELDEACLAALPDERRGALTERVQALFERQNFTYGVSFERYRVGSAFLHFKRPVSDR
;
A
#
# COMPACT_ATOMS: atom_id res chain seq x y z
N MET A 1 -18.27 -16.95 20.71
CA MET A 1 -17.86 -16.14 21.88
C MET A 1 -16.75 -15.22 21.41
N ASN A 2 -17.04 -13.92 21.21
CA ASN A 2 -15.99 -12.94 20.89
C ASN A 2 -15.14 -12.74 22.16
N ALA A 3 -13.85 -13.05 22.07
CA ALA A 3 -12.92 -12.69 23.14
C ALA A 3 -13.00 -11.16 23.37
N PRO A 4 -12.93 -10.68 24.64
CA PRO A 4 -12.94 -9.26 24.89
C PRO A 4 -11.77 -8.58 24.15
N LEU A 5 -12.06 -7.46 23.48
CA LEU A 5 -11.05 -6.65 22.81
C LEU A 5 -9.95 -6.30 23.83
N GLN A 6 -8.74 -6.79 23.61
CA GLN A 6 -7.59 -6.46 24.45
C GLN A 6 -7.33 -4.95 24.38
N SER A 7 -6.94 -4.35 25.50
CA SER A 7 -6.60 -2.93 25.52
C SER A 7 -5.40 -2.64 24.61
N ALA A 8 -5.31 -1.42 24.07
CA ALA A 8 -4.17 -1.00 23.25
C ALA A 8 -2.83 -1.22 23.97
N SER A 9 -2.78 -0.93 25.27
CA SER A 9 -1.58 -1.14 26.10
C SER A 9 -1.19 -2.62 26.22
N THR A 10 -2.17 -3.54 26.34
CA THR A 10 -1.91 -5.00 26.35
C THR A 10 -1.38 -5.48 25.01
N GLN A 11 -1.97 -5.02 23.91
CA GLN A 11 -1.51 -5.35 22.56
C GLN A 11 -0.11 -4.77 22.26
N LEU A 12 0.16 -3.54 22.71
CA LEU A 12 1.49 -2.94 22.60
C LEU A 12 2.54 -3.73 23.40
N ALA A 13 2.21 -4.14 24.63
CA ALA A 13 3.11 -4.98 25.42
C ALA A 13 3.42 -6.32 24.77
N ALA A 14 2.41 -6.96 24.11
CA ALA A 14 2.61 -8.19 23.35
C ALA A 14 3.54 -7.96 22.14
N LEU A 15 3.32 -6.87 21.40
CA LEU A 15 4.18 -6.46 20.27
C LEU A 15 5.62 -6.20 20.72
N ASP A 16 5.80 -5.49 21.83
CA ASP A 16 7.10 -5.21 22.42
C ASP A 16 7.84 -6.50 22.80
N GLY A 17 7.11 -7.48 23.35
CA GLY A 17 7.65 -8.80 23.66
C GLY A 17 8.18 -9.51 22.41
N VAL A 18 7.41 -9.51 21.32
CA VAL A 18 7.83 -10.07 20.02
C VAL A 18 9.06 -9.33 19.49
N LEU A 19 9.03 -7.99 19.45
CA LEU A 19 10.15 -7.20 18.94
C LEU A 19 11.45 -7.45 19.72
N ARG A 20 11.37 -7.48 21.04
CA ARG A 20 12.52 -7.77 21.90
C ARG A 20 13.06 -9.18 21.70
N SER A 21 12.19 -10.16 21.46
CA SER A 21 12.62 -11.55 21.16
C SER A 21 13.37 -11.66 19.82
N ILE A 22 13.08 -10.76 18.87
CA ILE A 22 13.80 -10.68 17.59
C ILE A 22 15.18 -10.06 17.78
N GLY A 23 15.28 -9.03 18.60
CA GLY A 23 16.55 -8.36 18.96
C GLY A 23 16.88 -7.16 18.11
N GLU A 24 17.39 -7.31 16.91
CA GLU A 24 17.68 -6.23 15.96
C GLU A 24 16.79 -6.37 14.71
N VAL A 25 16.14 -5.27 14.30
CA VAL A 25 15.18 -5.32 13.20
C VAL A 25 15.43 -4.27 12.13
N ALA A 26 15.13 -4.65 10.89
CA ALA A 26 15.02 -3.78 9.72
C ALA A 26 13.55 -3.70 9.28
N VAL A 27 12.91 -2.56 9.48
CA VAL A 27 11.49 -2.38 9.18
C VAL A 27 11.31 -1.91 7.74
N ALA A 28 10.57 -2.69 6.93
CA ALA A 28 10.13 -2.25 5.61
C ALA A 28 8.92 -1.31 5.75
N VAL A 29 9.13 -0.01 5.52
CA VAL A 29 8.14 1.06 5.72
C VAL A 29 7.55 1.48 4.37
N SER A 30 6.24 1.34 4.21
CA SER A 30 5.52 1.72 2.98
C SER A 30 4.88 3.12 3.02
N GLY A 31 4.92 3.80 4.17
CA GLY A 31 4.19 5.05 4.42
C GLY A 31 2.71 4.85 4.78
N GLY A 32 2.21 3.62 4.81
CA GLY A 32 0.90 3.26 5.34
C GLY A 32 0.92 3.08 6.86
N ILE A 33 -0.26 3.17 7.49
CA ILE A 33 -0.39 3.14 8.95
C ILE A 33 0.24 1.91 9.60
N ASP A 34 0.10 0.73 9.02
CA ASP A 34 0.63 -0.50 9.60
C ASP A 34 2.16 -0.44 9.74
N SER A 35 2.83 -0.09 8.66
CA SER A 35 4.30 -0.02 8.63
C SER A 35 4.85 1.12 9.48
N LEU A 36 4.17 2.28 9.52
CA LEU A 36 4.54 3.41 10.36
C LEU A 36 4.36 3.09 11.85
N THR A 37 3.26 2.42 12.22
CA THR A 37 3.01 1.98 13.60
C THR A 37 4.04 0.96 14.04
N LEU A 38 4.35 -0.04 13.19
CA LEU A 38 5.40 -1.01 13.49
C LEU A 38 6.76 -0.34 13.71
N ALA A 39 7.14 0.60 12.82
CA ALA A 39 8.41 1.31 12.91
C ALA A 39 8.51 2.14 14.21
N ALA A 40 7.44 2.86 14.58
CA ALA A 40 7.39 3.64 15.82
C ALA A 40 7.45 2.74 17.07
N ALA A 41 6.70 1.65 17.10
CA ALA A 41 6.75 0.67 18.20
C ALA A 41 8.15 0.03 18.31
N ALA A 42 8.72 -0.41 17.18
CA ALA A 42 10.06 -1.01 17.15
C ALA A 42 11.14 -0.02 17.65
N ARG A 43 11.07 1.25 17.27
CA ARG A 43 12.01 2.29 17.74
C ARG A 43 11.95 2.46 19.25
N ARG A 44 10.76 2.40 19.84
CA ARG A 44 10.55 2.51 21.29
C ARG A 44 11.01 1.26 22.04
N ALA A 45 10.65 0.07 21.53
CA ALA A 45 11.00 -1.20 22.17
C ALA A 45 12.49 -1.54 22.13
N LEU A 46 13.18 -1.15 21.03
CA LEU A 46 14.54 -1.61 20.71
C LEU A 46 15.60 -0.48 20.71
N ALA A 47 15.19 0.76 20.90
CA ALA A 47 16.06 1.94 20.88
C ALA A 47 16.92 2.01 19.61
N GLY A 48 18.25 1.92 19.72
CA GLY A 48 19.19 2.03 18.58
C GLY A 48 19.28 0.80 17.68
N ARG A 49 18.64 -0.33 18.03
CA ARG A 49 18.70 -1.60 17.30
C ARG A 49 17.59 -1.74 16.26
N VAL A 50 17.25 -0.64 15.61
CA VAL A 50 16.24 -0.62 14.54
C VAL A 50 16.68 0.32 13.43
N SER A 51 16.51 -0.12 12.19
CA SER A 51 16.67 0.66 10.97
C SER A 51 15.40 0.57 10.13
N MET A 52 15.05 1.65 9.44
CA MET A 52 13.89 1.75 8.60
C MET A 52 14.31 1.86 7.14
N PHE A 53 13.62 1.11 6.28
CA PHE A 53 13.84 1.12 4.84
C PHE A 53 12.55 1.47 4.12
N HIS A 54 12.61 2.49 3.29
CA HIS A 54 11.50 2.93 2.45
C HIS A 54 11.92 2.84 0.98
N ALA A 55 11.18 2.04 0.21
CA ALA A 55 11.39 1.97 -1.22
C ALA A 55 10.59 3.07 -1.93
N VAL A 56 11.22 3.71 -2.90
CA VAL A 56 10.61 4.68 -3.81
C VAL A 56 10.60 4.11 -5.21
N SER A 57 9.52 4.35 -5.93
CA SER A 57 9.35 3.99 -7.34
C SER A 57 8.13 4.71 -7.90
N PRO A 58 7.88 4.68 -9.22
CA PRO A 58 6.65 5.20 -9.81
C PRO A 58 5.35 4.61 -9.25
N ALA A 59 5.41 3.43 -8.62
CA ALA A 59 4.25 2.80 -7.98
C ALA A 59 3.96 3.35 -6.57
N VAL A 60 4.87 4.10 -5.95
CA VAL A 60 4.73 4.66 -4.61
C VAL A 60 4.24 6.10 -4.70
N PRO A 61 3.04 6.43 -4.18
CA PRO A 61 2.58 7.81 -4.18
C PRO A 61 3.58 8.74 -3.47
N PRO A 62 3.92 9.91 -4.06
CA PRO A 62 4.86 10.86 -3.46
C PRO A 62 4.52 11.24 -2.01
N GLU A 63 3.23 11.34 -1.68
CA GLU A 63 2.75 11.65 -0.34
C GLU A 63 3.09 10.55 0.68
N ALA A 64 3.20 9.30 0.26
CA ALA A 64 3.60 8.21 1.15
C ALA A 64 5.09 8.34 1.51
N THR A 65 5.92 8.74 0.55
CA THR A 65 7.36 9.01 0.76
C THR A 65 7.56 10.22 1.66
N GLU A 66 6.87 11.32 1.37
CA GLU A 66 6.96 12.54 2.18
C GLU A 66 6.51 12.30 3.62
N ARG A 67 5.39 11.64 3.80
CA ARG A 67 4.90 11.22 5.12
C ARG A 67 5.92 10.37 5.87
N THR A 68 6.54 9.41 5.18
CA THR A 68 7.57 8.55 5.80
C THR A 68 8.76 9.37 6.27
N ARG A 69 9.23 10.34 5.46
CA ARG A 69 10.33 11.24 5.83
C ARG A 69 9.97 12.13 7.02
N GLN A 70 8.77 12.71 7.03
CA GLN A 70 8.28 13.56 8.12
C GLN A 70 8.18 12.79 9.43
N VAL A 71 7.62 11.58 9.40
CA VAL A 71 7.54 10.72 10.60
C VAL A 71 8.94 10.31 11.04
N ALA A 72 9.82 9.95 10.12
CA ALA A 72 11.20 9.58 10.43
C ALA A 72 11.96 10.72 11.11
N ALA A 73 11.80 11.95 10.62
CA ALA A 73 12.42 13.13 11.22
C ALA A 73 11.86 13.41 12.62
N ARG A 74 10.54 13.36 12.79
CA ARG A 74 9.88 13.57 14.08
C ARG A 74 10.26 12.53 15.12
N GLU A 75 10.33 11.26 14.75
CA GLU A 75 10.61 10.13 15.65
C GLU A 75 12.12 9.82 15.76
N GLY A 76 13.00 10.55 15.06
CA GLY A 76 14.44 10.34 15.07
C GLY A 76 14.86 8.96 14.51
N TRP A 77 14.24 8.52 13.41
CA TRP A 77 14.56 7.24 12.80
C TRP A 77 15.82 7.29 11.95
N ARG A 78 16.54 6.18 11.91
CA ARG A 78 17.55 5.91 10.86
C ARG A 78 16.79 5.38 9.64
N LEU A 79 16.41 6.27 8.73
CA LEU A 79 15.69 5.95 7.51
C LEU A 79 16.64 5.87 6.32
N THR A 80 16.65 4.72 5.64
CA THR A 80 17.27 4.54 4.34
C THR A 80 16.18 4.54 3.26
N VAL A 81 16.28 5.47 2.32
CA VAL A 81 15.42 5.50 1.13
C VAL A 81 16.18 4.81 0.00
N LEU A 82 15.56 3.86 -0.67
CA LEU A 82 16.19 3.05 -1.72
C LEU A 82 15.24 2.85 -2.90
N ASP A 83 15.78 2.51 -4.05
CA ASP A 83 15.04 1.96 -5.18
C ASP A 83 15.02 0.43 -5.03
N ALA A 84 13.84 -0.18 -5.07
CA ALA A 84 13.72 -1.63 -5.01
C ALA A 84 14.01 -2.32 -6.34
N GLY A 85 14.04 -1.57 -7.45
CA GLY A 85 14.38 -2.07 -8.78
C GLY A 85 13.27 -2.85 -9.48
N GLU A 86 12.04 -2.87 -8.94
CA GLU A 86 10.93 -3.64 -9.50
C GLU A 86 10.53 -3.19 -10.92
N PHE A 87 10.80 -1.92 -11.28
CA PHE A 87 10.56 -1.42 -12.64
C PHE A 87 11.60 -1.90 -13.66
N GLY A 88 12.70 -2.51 -13.21
CA GLY A 88 13.63 -3.26 -14.05
C GLY A 88 13.25 -4.75 -14.20
N ASP A 89 12.31 -5.23 -13.40
CA ASP A 89 11.86 -6.62 -13.39
C ASP A 89 10.72 -6.84 -14.41
N ARG A 90 11.01 -7.61 -15.46
CA ARG A 90 10.04 -7.90 -16.53
C ARG A 90 8.80 -8.62 -16.03
N ASP A 91 8.93 -9.48 -15.02
CA ASP A 91 7.81 -10.23 -14.48
C ASP A 91 6.89 -9.33 -13.66
N TYR A 92 7.44 -8.36 -12.94
CA TYR A 92 6.64 -7.30 -12.31
C TYR A 92 5.94 -6.43 -13.38
N MET A 93 6.66 -5.97 -14.41
CA MET A 93 6.14 -5.05 -15.43
C MET A 93 5.02 -5.65 -16.28
N ARG A 94 4.97 -6.97 -16.45
CA ARG A 94 3.86 -7.67 -17.12
C ARG A 94 2.55 -7.62 -16.36
N ASN A 95 2.57 -7.17 -15.11
CA ASN A 95 1.40 -7.05 -14.24
C ASN A 95 0.59 -8.35 -14.09
N PRO A 96 1.21 -9.46 -13.73
CA PRO A 96 0.51 -10.70 -13.50
C PRO A 96 -0.36 -10.62 -12.23
N LEU A 97 -1.23 -11.62 -12.04
CA LEU A 97 -2.09 -11.70 -10.84
C LEU A 97 -1.28 -11.72 -9.54
N ASP A 98 -0.11 -12.33 -9.58
CA ASP A 98 0.83 -12.42 -8.46
C ASP A 98 1.92 -11.32 -8.47
N ARG A 99 1.70 -10.21 -9.17
CA ARG A 99 2.62 -9.05 -9.24
C ARG A 99 3.23 -8.68 -7.89
N CYS A 100 2.44 -8.76 -6.81
CA CYS A 100 2.91 -8.42 -5.47
C CYS A 100 4.03 -9.36 -4.97
N PHE A 101 4.14 -10.59 -5.51
CA PHE A 101 5.27 -11.48 -5.23
C PHE A 101 6.57 -10.86 -5.75
N TYR A 102 6.61 -10.45 -7.01
CA TYR A 102 7.79 -9.84 -7.63
C TYR A 102 8.15 -8.51 -6.95
N CYS A 103 7.18 -7.64 -6.73
CA CYS A 103 7.38 -6.39 -6.00
C CYS A 103 8.04 -6.61 -4.61
N LYS A 104 7.55 -7.58 -3.83
CA LYS A 104 8.10 -7.86 -2.50
C LYS A 104 9.43 -8.57 -2.55
N THR A 105 9.66 -9.45 -3.53
CA THR A 105 10.96 -10.08 -3.78
C THR A 105 12.02 -9.03 -4.07
N ASN A 106 11.75 -8.09 -4.97
CA ASN A 106 12.65 -6.98 -5.26
C ASN A 106 12.91 -6.11 -4.02
N LEU A 107 11.85 -5.73 -3.29
CA LEU A 107 11.99 -4.94 -2.06
C LEU A 107 12.89 -5.59 -1.03
N TYR A 108 12.66 -6.85 -0.71
CA TYR A 108 13.44 -7.54 0.32
C TYR A 108 14.87 -7.83 -0.15
N GLY A 109 15.04 -8.12 -1.44
CA GLY A 109 16.34 -8.22 -2.09
C GLY A 109 17.16 -6.94 -1.99
N ALA A 110 16.52 -5.79 -2.22
CA ALA A 110 17.16 -4.47 -2.13
C ALA A 110 17.52 -4.07 -0.69
N ILE A 111 16.77 -4.51 0.32
CA ILE A 111 17.07 -4.22 1.74
C ILE A 111 18.28 -5.05 2.22
N ARG A 112 18.41 -6.29 1.78
CA ARG A 112 19.39 -7.25 2.30
C ARG A 112 20.86 -6.78 2.29
N PRO A 113 21.38 -6.10 1.26
CA PRO A 113 22.74 -5.58 1.23
C PRO A 113 23.04 -4.50 2.29
N HIS A 114 22.01 -3.87 2.84
CA HIS A 114 22.14 -2.75 3.77
C HIS A 114 22.10 -3.17 5.25
N THR A 115 21.73 -4.43 5.54
CA THR A 115 21.55 -4.86 6.93
C THR A 115 21.62 -6.37 7.09
N THR A 116 22.17 -6.81 8.23
CA THR A 116 22.09 -8.19 8.70
C THR A 116 20.93 -8.43 9.68
N ALA A 117 20.26 -7.35 10.10
CA ALA A 117 19.12 -7.40 11.01
C ALA A 117 17.93 -8.18 10.42
N GLN A 118 17.06 -8.68 11.28
CA GLN A 118 15.83 -9.35 10.85
C GLN A 118 14.90 -8.36 10.13
N VAL A 119 14.62 -8.63 8.87
CA VAL A 119 13.62 -7.82 8.13
C VAL A 119 12.23 -8.14 8.67
N VAL A 120 11.46 -7.10 8.95
CA VAL A 120 10.07 -7.19 9.44
C VAL A 120 9.14 -6.30 8.61
N SER A 121 7.88 -6.69 8.51
CA SER A 121 6.85 -5.91 7.80
C SER A 121 5.58 -5.71 8.64
N GLY A 122 4.81 -4.68 8.30
CA GLY A 122 3.58 -4.30 9.00
C GLY A 122 2.35 -5.16 8.66
N THR A 123 2.54 -6.38 8.15
CA THR A 123 1.44 -7.33 7.94
C THR A 123 0.75 -7.63 9.26
N ASN A 124 -0.59 -7.57 9.30
CA ASN A 124 -1.43 -7.83 10.47
C ASN A 124 -2.34 -9.06 10.25
N LEU A 125 -3.18 -9.43 11.22
CA LEU A 125 -4.01 -10.65 11.13
C LEU A 125 -5.02 -10.61 9.97
N ASP A 126 -5.60 -9.44 9.66
CA ASP A 126 -6.60 -9.32 8.59
C ASP A 126 -6.00 -9.60 7.22
N ASP A 127 -4.68 -9.40 7.08
CA ASP A 127 -3.96 -9.68 5.84
C ASP A 127 -3.82 -11.18 5.53
N LEU A 128 -4.02 -12.07 6.50
CA LEU A 128 -3.84 -13.52 6.34
C LEU A 128 -5.06 -14.20 5.68
N GLY A 129 -6.23 -13.57 5.73
CA GLY A 129 -7.48 -14.14 5.20
C GLY A 129 -7.64 -14.04 3.68
N GLU A 130 -6.72 -13.37 2.98
CA GLU A 130 -6.80 -13.10 1.54
C GLU A 130 -5.63 -13.75 0.78
N TYR A 131 -5.84 -14.01 -0.52
CA TYR A 131 -4.74 -14.39 -1.41
C TYR A 131 -3.77 -13.23 -1.56
N ARG A 132 -2.60 -13.32 -0.92
CA ARG A 132 -1.57 -12.29 -0.95
C ARG A 132 -0.22 -12.85 -1.38
N PRO A 133 0.09 -12.80 -2.68
CA PRO A 133 1.37 -13.28 -3.22
C PRO A 133 2.60 -12.67 -2.52
N GLY A 134 2.47 -11.43 -2.02
CA GLY A 134 3.54 -10.78 -1.26
C GLY A 134 3.91 -11.51 0.05
N LEU A 135 3.01 -12.31 0.65
CA LEU A 135 3.34 -13.13 1.82
C LEU A 135 4.21 -14.33 1.45
N VAL A 136 4.03 -14.85 0.23
CA VAL A 136 4.89 -15.92 -0.31
C VAL A 136 6.31 -15.40 -0.47
N ALA A 137 6.49 -14.21 -1.05
CA ALA A 137 7.79 -13.55 -1.14
C ALA A 137 8.39 -13.28 0.25
N ALA A 138 7.59 -12.76 1.18
CA ALA A 138 8.05 -12.51 2.55
C ALA A 138 8.58 -13.79 3.22
N LYS A 139 7.88 -14.91 3.08
CA LYS A 139 8.31 -16.21 3.57
C LYS A 139 9.63 -16.66 2.92
N ALA A 140 9.76 -16.53 1.60
CA ALA A 140 10.97 -16.90 0.87
C ALA A 140 12.20 -16.09 1.30
N HIS A 141 12.00 -14.83 1.71
CA HIS A 141 13.04 -13.94 2.21
C HIS A 141 13.22 -13.94 3.73
N GLY A 142 12.50 -14.83 4.44
CA GLY A 142 12.60 -14.94 5.91
C GLY A 142 12.11 -13.68 6.64
N VAL A 143 11.18 -12.93 6.06
CA VAL A 143 10.59 -11.73 6.68
C VAL A 143 9.61 -12.14 7.78
N ARG A 144 9.72 -11.51 8.94
CA ARG A 144 8.80 -11.74 10.06
C ARG A 144 7.70 -10.69 10.09
N HIS A 145 6.59 -11.03 10.73
CA HIS A 145 5.38 -10.21 10.83
C HIS A 145 4.99 -9.99 12.30
N PRO A 146 5.61 -9.03 13.01
CA PRO A 146 5.42 -8.87 14.45
C PRO A 146 3.97 -8.68 14.89
N PHE A 147 3.13 -8.01 14.09
CA PHE A 147 1.70 -7.89 14.41
C PHE A 147 0.97 -9.24 14.36
N VAL A 148 1.29 -10.07 13.35
CA VAL A 148 0.72 -11.42 13.25
C VAL A 148 1.16 -12.29 14.44
N GLU A 149 2.43 -12.24 14.78
CA GLU A 149 3.00 -12.99 15.90
C GLU A 149 2.42 -12.53 17.25
N ALA A 150 2.15 -11.25 17.41
CA ALA A 150 1.48 -10.67 18.58
C ALA A 150 -0.07 -10.78 18.52
N ARG A 151 -0.63 -11.44 17.48
CA ARG A 151 -2.07 -11.60 17.25
C ARG A 151 -2.84 -10.29 17.18
N ILE A 152 -2.29 -9.30 16.49
CA ILE A 152 -2.85 -7.95 16.32
C ILE A 152 -3.48 -7.84 14.93
N ASP A 153 -4.74 -7.42 14.89
CA ASP A 153 -5.51 -7.11 13.69
C ASP A 153 -5.40 -5.62 13.30
N LYS A 154 -6.09 -5.21 12.27
CA LYS A 154 -6.09 -3.81 11.79
C LYS A 154 -6.62 -2.83 12.84
N GLN A 155 -7.62 -3.24 13.61
CA GLN A 155 -8.18 -2.40 14.68
C GLN A 155 -7.16 -2.20 15.80
N GLY A 156 -6.47 -3.26 16.19
CA GLY A 156 -5.37 -3.22 17.16
C GLY A 156 -4.21 -2.34 16.69
N VAL A 157 -3.81 -2.42 15.41
CA VAL A 157 -2.78 -1.52 14.85
C VAL A 157 -3.19 -0.06 15.01
N ARG A 158 -4.44 0.31 14.69
CA ARG A 158 -4.94 1.68 14.85
C ARG A 158 -4.99 2.10 16.31
N ALA A 159 -5.42 1.21 17.22
CA ALA A 159 -5.44 1.47 18.65
C ALA A 159 -4.03 1.74 19.20
N ILE A 160 -3.05 0.92 18.82
CA ILE A 160 -1.64 1.12 19.15
C ILE A 160 -1.14 2.45 18.59
N ALA A 161 -1.45 2.77 17.32
CA ALA A 161 -1.03 4.02 16.70
C ALA A 161 -1.48 5.27 17.48
N ARG A 162 -2.73 5.26 17.97
CA ARG A 162 -3.24 6.33 18.83
C ARG A 162 -2.51 6.38 20.18
N ASP A 163 -2.34 5.23 20.81
CA ASP A 163 -1.69 5.10 22.13
C ASP A 163 -0.23 5.58 22.10
N ILE A 164 0.48 5.28 21.02
CA ILE A 164 1.87 5.73 20.84
C ILE A 164 1.98 7.15 20.23
N GLY A 165 0.89 7.90 20.11
CA GLY A 165 0.91 9.32 19.74
C GLY A 165 1.18 9.56 18.25
N LEU A 166 0.84 8.62 17.36
CA LEU A 166 0.91 8.85 15.90
C LEU A 166 -0.25 9.74 15.40
N GLY A 167 -1.18 10.13 16.30
CA GLY A 167 -2.20 11.13 16.04
C GLY A 167 -3.06 10.82 14.82
N GLU A 168 -3.13 11.78 13.90
CA GLU A 168 -3.94 11.67 12.66
C GLU A 168 -3.55 10.51 11.76
N LEU A 169 -2.31 10.01 11.86
CA LEU A 169 -1.88 8.86 11.07
C LEU A 169 -2.68 7.59 11.38
N ALA A 170 -3.25 7.49 12.61
CA ALA A 170 -4.09 6.37 12.99
C ALA A 170 -5.35 6.25 12.13
N GLU A 171 -5.81 7.36 11.55
CA GLU A 171 -7.03 7.42 10.73
C GLU A 171 -6.75 7.33 9.22
N LEU A 172 -5.49 7.17 8.81
CA LEU A 172 -5.15 7.06 7.39
C LEU A 172 -5.98 5.96 6.71
N PRO A 173 -6.59 6.25 5.55
CA PRO A 173 -7.25 5.24 4.75
C PRO A 173 -6.23 4.24 4.17
N ALA A 174 -6.72 3.09 3.71
CA ALA A 174 -5.89 2.16 2.96
C ALA A 174 -5.38 2.83 1.67
N SER A 175 -4.07 2.85 1.49
CA SER A 175 -3.40 3.46 0.34
C SER A 175 -2.54 2.40 -0.39
N PRO A 176 -3.16 1.54 -1.21
CA PRO A 176 -2.43 0.58 -2.02
C PRO A 176 -1.59 1.31 -3.09
N CYS A 177 -0.51 0.67 -3.55
CA CYS A 177 0.39 1.22 -4.57
C CYS A 177 -0.35 1.58 -5.88
N LEU A 178 0.17 2.54 -6.65
CA LEU A 178 -0.44 3.01 -7.90
C LEU A 178 -0.62 1.89 -8.94
N SER A 179 0.29 0.91 -8.98
CA SER A 179 0.15 -0.25 -9.87
C SER A 179 -1.15 -1.05 -9.64
N SER A 180 -1.77 -0.93 -8.47
CA SER A 180 -3.08 -1.55 -8.21
C SER A 180 -4.22 -0.94 -9.03
N ARG A 181 -3.99 0.20 -9.69
CA ARG A 181 -4.94 0.88 -10.58
C ARG A 181 -4.96 0.28 -11.98
N ILE A 182 -3.91 -0.44 -12.34
CA ILE A 182 -3.77 -1.05 -13.66
C ILE A 182 -4.38 -2.46 -13.62
N GLU A 183 -5.28 -2.75 -14.57
CA GLU A 183 -5.93 -4.05 -14.67
C GLU A 183 -4.91 -5.16 -14.93
N THR A 184 -5.08 -6.30 -14.26
CA THR A 184 -4.20 -7.47 -14.40
C THR A 184 -3.99 -7.84 -15.87
N GLY A 185 -2.73 -8.01 -16.28
CA GLY A 185 -2.33 -8.33 -17.64
C GLY A 185 -2.06 -7.12 -18.54
N ILE A 186 -2.45 -5.90 -18.14
CA ILE A 186 -1.99 -4.67 -18.79
C ILE A 186 -0.61 -4.33 -18.21
N ALA A 187 0.39 -4.18 -19.08
CA ALA A 187 1.74 -3.84 -18.65
C ALA A 187 1.77 -2.55 -17.83
N ILE A 188 2.59 -2.54 -16.79
CA ILE A 188 2.79 -1.35 -15.97
C ILE A 188 3.71 -0.38 -16.72
N ASP A 189 3.25 0.84 -16.91
CA ASP A 189 4.03 1.93 -17.48
C ASP A 189 4.23 3.01 -16.41
N PRO A 190 5.49 3.43 -16.13
CA PRO A 190 5.76 4.48 -15.15
C PRO A 190 5.02 5.79 -15.44
N VAL A 191 4.97 6.21 -16.70
CA VAL A 191 4.30 7.45 -17.12
C VAL A 191 2.78 7.33 -16.92
N MET A 192 2.22 6.15 -17.19
CA MET A 192 0.83 5.85 -16.90
C MET A 192 0.50 5.99 -15.41
N LEU A 193 1.39 5.52 -14.52
CA LEU A 193 1.19 5.64 -13.08
C LEU A 193 1.23 7.10 -12.61
N GLU A 194 2.08 7.93 -13.21
CA GLU A 194 2.11 9.37 -12.95
C GLU A 194 0.79 10.04 -13.37
N CYS A 195 0.28 9.73 -14.58
CA CYS A 195 -1.04 10.21 -15.03
C CYS A 195 -2.16 9.79 -14.08
N VAL A 196 -2.19 8.52 -13.70
CA VAL A 196 -3.17 7.98 -12.76
C VAL A 196 -3.14 8.74 -11.43
N HIS A 197 -1.95 9.02 -10.91
CA HIS A 197 -1.80 9.77 -9.67
C HIS A 197 -2.26 11.22 -9.82
N GLU A 198 -1.86 11.91 -10.89
CA GLU A 198 -2.27 13.29 -11.16
C GLU A 198 -3.81 13.39 -11.28
N ILE A 199 -4.44 12.42 -11.95
CA ILE A 199 -5.90 12.36 -12.10
C ILE A 199 -6.58 12.12 -10.75
N GLU A 200 -6.09 11.19 -9.92
CA GLU A 200 -6.65 10.99 -8.59
C GLU A 200 -6.58 12.27 -7.76
N ARG A 201 -5.47 12.99 -7.80
CA ARG A 201 -5.29 14.30 -7.14
C ARG A 201 -6.23 15.38 -7.67
N LEU A 202 -6.40 15.45 -9.00
CA LEU A 202 -7.34 16.36 -9.64
C LEU A 202 -8.77 16.13 -9.13
N VAL A 203 -9.21 14.87 -9.13
CA VAL A 203 -10.57 14.50 -8.70
C VAL A 203 -10.75 14.70 -7.19
N GLU A 204 -9.74 14.39 -6.37
CA GLU A 204 -9.75 14.68 -4.94
C GLU A 204 -9.92 16.17 -4.64
N HIS A 205 -9.19 17.03 -5.35
CA HIS A 205 -9.30 18.47 -5.19
C HIS A 205 -10.68 19.00 -5.56
N ASP A 206 -11.22 18.53 -6.70
CA ASP A 206 -12.45 19.09 -7.27
C ASP A 206 -13.73 18.55 -6.61
N LEU A 207 -13.76 17.28 -6.24
CA LEU A 207 -14.96 16.62 -5.73
C LEU A 207 -14.89 16.27 -4.25
N LYS A 208 -13.71 16.21 -3.67
CA LYS A 208 -13.46 15.80 -2.28
C LYS A 208 -14.17 14.49 -1.91
N PRO A 209 -14.04 13.42 -2.73
CA PRO A 209 -14.67 12.15 -2.46
C PRO A 209 -14.03 11.48 -1.23
N LYS A 210 -14.76 10.60 -0.56
CA LYS A 210 -14.19 9.72 0.47
C LYS A 210 -13.18 8.73 -0.11
N THR A 211 -13.39 8.33 -1.37
CA THR A 211 -12.51 7.43 -2.11
C THR A 211 -12.56 7.74 -3.58
N VAL A 212 -11.39 7.88 -4.20
CA VAL A 212 -11.22 7.92 -5.67
C VAL A 212 -10.20 6.88 -6.11
N ARG A 213 -10.45 6.26 -7.26
CA ARG A 213 -9.47 5.41 -7.95
C ARG A 213 -9.59 5.61 -9.46
N CYS A 214 -8.51 5.96 -10.10
CA CYS A 214 -8.39 6.01 -11.54
C CYS A 214 -7.90 4.64 -12.04
N ARG A 215 -8.81 3.84 -12.61
CA ARG A 215 -8.50 2.49 -13.10
C ARG A 215 -8.22 2.51 -14.60
N VAL A 216 -7.08 1.94 -14.99
CA VAL A 216 -6.77 1.68 -16.39
C VAL A 216 -7.17 0.23 -16.68
N ARG A 217 -8.15 0.04 -17.55
CA ARG A 217 -8.72 -1.26 -17.94
C ARG A 217 -8.57 -1.47 -19.44
N ALA A 218 -8.73 -2.69 -19.92
CA ALA A 218 -8.69 -3.00 -21.35
C ALA A 218 -9.71 -2.18 -22.17
N GLY A 219 -10.86 -1.85 -21.58
CA GLY A 219 -11.91 -1.05 -22.22
C GLY A 219 -11.77 0.47 -22.07
N GLY A 220 -10.72 0.98 -21.41
CA GLY A 220 -10.53 2.42 -21.17
C GLY A 220 -10.25 2.75 -19.71
N VAL A 221 -10.40 4.03 -19.37
CA VAL A 221 -10.17 4.52 -18.01
C VAL A 221 -11.49 4.66 -17.27
N VAL A 222 -11.51 4.21 -16.02
CA VAL A 222 -12.67 4.30 -15.13
C VAL A 222 -12.30 5.07 -13.88
N ILE A 223 -12.98 6.17 -13.63
CA ILE A 223 -12.88 6.92 -12.37
C ILE A 223 -13.89 6.32 -11.39
N GLU A 224 -13.38 5.56 -10.42
CA GLU A 224 -14.21 4.99 -9.37
C GLU A 224 -14.33 5.97 -8.19
N LEU A 225 -15.55 6.30 -7.80
CA LEU A 225 -15.88 7.20 -6.68
C LEU A 225 -16.72 6.46 -5.63
N ASP A 226 -16.67 6.94 -4.40
CA ASP A 226 -17.67 6.49 -3.43
C ASP A 226 -19.09 6.83 -3.90
N GLU A 227 -20.06 6.04 -3.43
CA GLU A 227 -21.44 6.12 -3.91
C GLU A 227 -22.08 7.50 -3.76
N ALA A 228 -21.83 8.16 -2.63
CA ALA A 228 -22.41 9.47 -2.35
C ALA A 228 -21.86 10.54 -3.30
N CYS A 229 -20.53 10.53 -3.53
CA CYS A 229 -19.89 11.45 -4.46
C CYS A 229 -20.35 11.21 -5.91
N LEU A 230 -20.44 9.94 -6.33
CA LEU A 230 -20.89 9.58 -7.68
C LEU A 230 -22.34 10.00 -7.93
N ALA A 231 -23.24 9.76 -6.96
CA ALA A 231 -24.66 10.12 -7.07
C ALA A 231 -24.88 11.64 -7.09
N ALA A 232 -24.02 12.40 -6.42
CA ALA A 232 -24.09 13.87 -6.38
C ALA A 232 -23.40 14.56 -7.57
N LEU A 233 -22.77 13.82 -8.49
CA LEU A 233 -22.01 14.37 -9.61
C LEU A 233 -22.92 14.69 -10.80
N PRO A 234 -23.19 16.00 -11.10
CA PRO A 234 -24.03 16.39 -12.23
C PRO A 234 -23.38 16.04 -13.58
N ASP A 235 -24.19 15.80 -14.61
CA ASP A 235 -23.70 15.39 -15.93
C ASP A 235 -22.77 16.45 -16.57
N GLU A 236 -23.06 17.73 -16.42
CA GLU A 236 -22.21 18.81 -16.90
C GLU A 236 -20.81 18.76 -16.27
N ARG A 237 -20.75 18.59 -14.95
CA ARG A 237 -19.48 18.50 -14.22
C ARG A 237 -18.74 17.21 -14.53
N ARG A 238 -19.48 16.12 -14.78
CA ARG A 238 -18.92 14.86 -15.26
C ARG A 238 -18.28 15.03 -16.63
N GLY A 239 -18.95 15.72 -17.57
CA GLY A 239 -18.40 16.04 -18.88
C GLY A 239 -17.10 16.83 -18.79
N ALA A 240 -17.09 17.93 -18.02
CA ALA A 240 -15.90 18.75 -17.84
C ALA A 240 -14.72 17.96 -17.20
N LEU A 241 -14.99 17.07 -16.25
CA LEU A 241 -13.96 16.19 -15.69
C LEU A 241 -13.45 15.18 -16.72
N THR A 242 -14.34 14.61 -17.55
CA THR A 242 -13.96 13.68 -18.62
C THR A 242 -12.95 14.33 -19.56
N GLU A 243 -13.23 15.53 -20.04
CA GLU A 243 -12.33 16.28 -20.93
C GLU A 243 -10.96 16.53 -20.28
N ARG A 244 -10.94 16.93 -19.01
CA ARG A 244 -9.69 17.19 -18.28
C ARG A 244 -8.87 15.90 -18.08
N VAL A 245 -9.53 14.79 -17.75
CA VAL A 245 -8.89 13.49 -17.59
C VAL A 245 -8.32 13.01 -18.91
N GLN A 246 -9.08 13.14 -20.01
CA GLN A 246 -8.59 12.79 -21.34
C GLN A 246 -7.38 13.63 -21.74
N ALA A 247 -7.42 14.95 -21.54
CA ALA A 247 -6.30 15.83 -21.83
C ALA A 247 -5.02 15.49 -21.06
N LEU A 248 -5.12 14.99 -19.82
CA LEU A 248 -3.96 14.52 -19.05
C LEU A 248 -3.31 13.28 -19.68
N PHE A 249 -4.11 12.31 -20.12
CA PHE A 249 -3.61 11.12 -20.82
C PHE A 249 -3.05 11.45 -22.19
N GLU A 250 -3.73 12.32 -22.96
CA GLU A 250 -3.30 12.72 -24.31
C GLU A 250 -1.94 13.44 -24.32
N ARG A 251 -1.63 14.23 -23.30
CA ARG A 251 -0.30 14.85 -23.14
C ARG A 251 0.84 13.83 -23.09
N GLN A 252 0.54 12.59 -22.69
CA GLN A 252 1.47 11.49 -22.60
C GLN A 252 1.29 10.45 -23.71
N ASN A 253 0.58 10.83 -24.79
CA ASN A 253 0.25 10.00 -25.96
C ASN A 253 -0.60 8.75 -25.63
N PHE A 254 -1.39 8.80 -24.56
CA PHE A 254 -2.41 7.79 -24.28
C PHE A 254 -3.79 8.29 -24.71
N THR A 255 -4.55 7.46 -25.39
CA THR A 255 -5.93 7.77 -25.81
C THR A 255 -6.89 6.78 -25.18
N TYR A 256 -7.74 7.26 -24.29
CA TYR A 256 -8.71 6.44 -23.57
C TYR A 256 -10.10 7.07 -23.53
N GLY A 257 -11.14 6.24 -23.68
CA GLY A 257 -12.46 6.60 -23.22
C GLY A 257 -12.48 6.65 -21.68
N VAL A 258 -13.18 7.66 -21.12
CA VAL A 258 -13.28 7.84 -19.67
C VAL A 258 -14.73 7.61 -19.24
N SER A 259 -14.90 6.83 -18.18
CA SER A 259 -16.20 6.59 -17.54
C SER A 259 -16.10 6.74 -16.03
N PHE A 260 -17.27 6.83 -15.36
CA PHE A 260 -17.35 6.95 -13.91
C PHE A 260 -18.16 5.78 -13.35
N GLU A 261 -17.63 5.11 -12.34
CA GLU A 261 -18.28 3.99 -11.68
C GLU A 261 -18.21 4.12 -10.15
N ARG A 262 -19.05 3.33 -9.47
CA ARG A 262 -18.95 3.16 -8.03
C ARG A 262 -17.69 2.40 -7.68
N TYR A 263 -16.95 2.89 -6.68
CA TYR A 263 -15.76 2.22 -6.15
C TYR A 263 -16.07 0.79 -5.68
N ARG A 264 -15.22 -0.13 -6.11
CA ARG A 264 -15.21 -1.53 -5.64
C ARG A 264 -13.80 -1.96 -5.27
N VAL A 265 -13.65 -2.59 -4.12
CA VAL A 265 -12.36 -3.12 -3.68
C VAL A 265 -11.89 -4.18 -4.68
N GLY A 266 -10.62 -4.08 -5.10
CA GLY A 266 -10.01 -5.09 -5.98
C GLY A 266 -10.51 -5.10 -7.43
N SER A 267 -11.23 -4.07 -7.89
CA SER A 267 -11.86 -4.03 -9.23
C SER A 267 -10.89 -4.14 -10.42
N ALA A 268 -9.59 -3.90 -10.23
CA ALA A 268 -8.55 -4.07 -11.26
C ALA A 268 -7.90 -5.47 -11.25
N PHE A 269 -8.24 -6.32 -10.27
CA PHE A 269 -7.70 -7.68 -10.21
C PHE A 269 -8.65 -8.64 -10.92
N LEU A 270 -8.27 -9.10 -12.11
CA LEU A 270 -9.01 -10.13 -12.82
C LEU A 270 -8.57 -11.50 -12.30
N HIS A 271 -9.41 -12.09 -11.45
CA HIS A 271 -9.28 -13.51 -11.14
C HIS A 271 -9.75 -14.30 -12.37
N PHE A 272 -8.83 -14.78 -13.17
CA PHE A 272 -9.17 -15.81 -14.16
C PHE A 272 -9.69 -17.02 -13.38
N LYS A 273 -11.00 -17.28 -13.45
CA LYS A 273 -11.56 -18.57 -13.02
C LYS A 273 -10.84 -19.62 -13.87
N ARG A 274 -9.95 -20.42 -13.25
CA ARG A 274 -9.52 -21.65 -13.90
C ARG A 274 -10.79 -22.41 -14.27
N PRO A 275 -10.97 -22.85 -15.54
CA PRO A 275 -12.04 -23.76 -15.83
C PRO A 275 -11.86 -24.95 -14.89
N VAL A 276 -12.90 -25.27 -14.13
CA VAL A 276 -12.96 -26.51 -13.36
C VAL A 276 -12.84 -27.61 -14.40
N SER A 277 -11.67 -28.26 -14.49
CA SER A 277 -11.53 -29.47 -15.25
C SER A 277 -12.35 -30.52 -14.51
N ASP A 278 -13.53 -30.83 -15.04
CA ASP A 278 -14.27 -32.03 -14.69
C ASP A 278 -13.34 -33.24 -14.88
N ARG A 279 -13.00 -33.87 -13.78
CA ARG A 279 -12.51 -35.26 -13.73
C ARG A 279 -13.30 -35.99 -12.68
#